data_10624583617c568e6dad83777790c956
#
_entry.id   10624583617c568e6dad83777790c956
#
_cell.length_a   1.000
_cell.length_b   1.000
_cell.length_c   1.000
_cell.angle_alpha   90.00
_cell.angle_beta   90.00
_cell.angle_gamma   90.00
#
_symmetry.space_group_name_H-M   'P 1'
#
loop_
_entity.id
_entity.type
_entity.pdbx_description
1 polymer ?
#
loop_
_entity_poly.entity_id
_entity_poly.type
_entity_poly.pdbx_seq_one_letter_code
_entity_poly.pdbx_strand_id
1 'polypeptide(L)'
;MTLNISKLRIDGGTPLKGQVTVRGAKNLVPKAMVAALLGSTPSVLRNVPDLSDVEVVTILAELHGAKVDYDRETGVLTLTPDHNSQTAERNAKDIQLFGGNSRIPILMVGPLLHTIKTARIPNLGGCKIGDRPIDYHLNALRKFGANVAKDDASGITLEVPE
;
A
#
# COMPACT_ATOMS: atom_id res chain seq x y z
N MET A 1 9.32 -15.81 -11.80
CA MET A 1 10.24 -15.52 -12.95
C MET A 1 9.79 -14.21 -13.57
N THR A 2 10.46 -13.11 -13.26
CA THR A 2 10.09 -11.79 -13.78
C THR A 2 10.70 -11.64 -15.17
N LEU A 3 9.87 -11.65 -16.19
CA LEU A 3 10.31 -11.38 -17.56
C LEU A 3 10.71 -9.90 -17.66
N ASN A 4 12.00 -9.62 -17.78
CA ASN A 4 12.50 -8.29 -18.07
C ASN A 4 12.32 -7.98 -19.56
N ILE A 5 11.10 -7.59 -19.94
CA ILE A 5 10.77 -7.26 -21.34
C ILE A 5 11.11 -5.79 -21.56
N SER A 6 12.22 -5.53 -22.24
CA SER A 6 12.64 -4.18 -22.62
C SER A 6 11.91 -3.64 -23.85
N LYS A 7 11.37 -4.50 -24.70
CA LYS A 7 10.61 -4.15 -25.91
C LYS A 7 9.53 -5.19 -26.18
N LEU A 8 8.34 -4.74 -26.55
CA LEU A 8 7.25 -5.57 -27.02
C LEU A 8 6.96 -5.18 -28.49
N ARG A 9 6.98 -6.15 -29.40
CA ARG A 9 6.53 -5.98 -30.79
C ARG A 9 5.18 -6.67 -30.93
N ILE A 10 4.21 -5.97 -31.48
CA ILE A 10 2.87 -6.49 -31.74
C ILE A 10 2.62 -6.38 -33.25
N ASP A 11 2.48 -7.51 -33.93
CA ASP A 11 2.06 -7.59 -35.32
C ASP A 11 0.54 -7.84 -35.33
N GLY A 12 -0.21 -6.85 -35.81
CA GLY A 12 -1.68 -6.88 -35.84
C GLY A 12 -2.23 -7.66 -37.05
N GLY A 13 -3.55 -7.63 -37.24
CA GLY A 13 -4.25 -8.21 -38.40
C GLY A 13 -4.68 -9.67 -38.24
N THR A 14 -4.33 -10.33 -37.15
CA THR A 14 -4.81 -11.70 -36.86
C THR A 14 -5.98 -11.66 -35.89
N PRO A 15 -7.16 -12.21 -36.22
CA PRO A 15 -8.28 -12.33 -35.31
C PRO A 15 -7.91 -13.15 -34.08
N LEU A 16 -8.12 -12.59 -32.90
CA LEU A 16 -7.89 -13.31 -31.65
C LEU A 16 -9.04 -14.27 -31.38
N LYS A 17 -8.70 -15.51 -30.98
CA LYS A 17 -9.66 -16.53 -30.58
C LYS A 17 -9.11 -17.25 -29.36
N GLY A 18 -9.90 -17.30 -28.28
CA GLY A 18 -9.49 -17.96 -27.05
C GLY A 18 -10.24 -17.40 -25.85
N GLN A 19 -9.80 -17.82 -24.67
CA GLN A 19 -10.34 -17.43 -23.37
C GLN A 19 -9.22 -16.94 -22.48
N VAL A 20 -9.44 -15.83 -21.76
CA VAL A 20 -8.51 -15.27 -20.78
C VAL A 20 -9.21 -15.16 -19.44
N THR A 21 -8.59 -15.71 -18.40
CA THR A 21 -9.06 -15.52 -17.03
C THR A 21 -8.45 -14.26 -16.45
N VAL A 22 -9.28 -13.31 -16.06
CA VAL A 22 -8.87 -12.02 -15.50
C VAL A 22 -8.61 -12.16 -14.00
N ARG A 23 -7.47 -11.69 -13.54
CA ARG A 23 -7.17 -11.54 -12.11
C ARG A 23 -7.88 -10.32 -11.53
N GLY A 24 -7.87 -10.21 -10.20
CA GLY A 24 -8.45 -9.07 -9.47
C GLY A 24 -7.90 -7.71 -9.91
N ALA A 25 -8.69 -6.67 -9.69
CA ALA A 25 -8.38 -5.33 -10.18
C ALA A 25 -7.18 -4.70 -9.45
N LYS A 26 -6.21 -4.20 -10.23
CA LYS A 26 -5.02 -3.51 -9.71
C LYS A 26 -5.35 -2.46 -8.64
N ASN A 27 -6.33 -1.60 -8.92
CA ASN A 27 -6.65 -0.49 -8.04
C ASN A 27 -7.52 -0.87 -6.83
N LEU A 28 -8.12 -2.07 -6.82
CA LEU A 28 -8.94 -2.54 -5.70
C LEU A 28 -8.07 -3.19 -4.62
N VAL A 29 -7.16 -4.07 -5.03
CA VAL A 29 -6.43 -4.94 -4.08
C VAL A 29 -5.66 -4.15 -3.03
N PRO A 30 -4.84 -3.13 -3.34
CA PRO A 30 -4.17 -2.33 -2.33
C PRO A 30 -5.13 -1.70 -1.31
N LYS A 31 -6.32 -1.27 -1.77
CA LYS A 31 -7.33 -0.70 -0.88
C LYS A 31 -7.98 -1.75 0.02
N ALA A 32 -8.21 -2.95 -0.50
CA ALA A 32 -8.75 -4.06 0.29
C ALA A 32 -7.73 -4.52 1.36
N MET A 33 -6.43 -4.58 1.01
CA MET A 33 -5.37 -4.88 1.97
C MET A 33 -5.29 -3.81 3.07
N VAL A 34 -5.35 -2.54 2.68
CA VAL A 34 -5.34 -1.41 3.63
C VAL A 34 -6.59 -1.43 4.53
N ALA A 35 -7.76 -1.75 3.98
CA ALA A 35 -8.98 -1.90 4.78
C ALA A 35 -8.89 -3.08 5.77
N ALA A 36 -8.19 -4.16 5.41
CA ALA A 36 -7.97 -5.30 6.29
C ALA A 36 -7.15 -4.94 7.55
N LEU A 37 -6.35 -3.87 7.53
CA LEU A 37 -5.63 -3.37 8.71
C LEU A 37 -6.56 -2.83 9.81
N LEU A 38 -7.81 -2.51 9.48
CA LEU A 38 -8.82 -2.07 10.45
C LEU A 38 -9.44 -3.23 11.25
N GLY A 39 -9.26 -4.47 10.77
CA GLY A 39 -9.81 -5.66 11.40
C GLY A 39 -9.07 -6.01 12.70
N SER A 40 -9.71 -6.85 13.52
CA SER A 40 -9.09 -7.48 14.70
C SER A 40 -8.73 -8.96 14.47
N THR A 41 -9.07 -9.50 13.31
CA THR A 41 -8.85 -10.90 12.93
C THR A 41 -8.24 -10.97 11.52
N PRO A 42 -7.63 -12.13 11.15
CA PRO A 42 -7.10 -12.30 9.80
C PRO A 42 -8.15 -12.09 8.72
N SER A 43 -7.78 -11.38 7.67
CA SER A 43 -8.58 -11.18 6.45
C SER A 43 -7.99 -11.97 5.30
N VAL A 44 -8.81 -12.72 4.57
CA VAL A 44 -8.39 -13.52 3.42
C VAL A 44 -8.89 -12.89 2.13
N LEU A 45 -7.97 -12.42 1.29
CA LEU A 45 -8.24 -11.92 -0.04
C LEU A 45 -7.95 -13.00 -1.08
N ARG A 46 -8.86 -13.21 -2.02
CA ARG A 46 -8.73 -14.20 -3.10
C ARG A 46 -8.64 -13.51 -4.44
N ASN A 47 -8.06 -14.22 -5.42
CA ASN A 47 -7.86 -13.70 -6.77
C ASN A 47 -6.96 -12.44 -6.80
N VAL A 48 -6.01 -12.35 -5.87
CA VAL A 48 -5.05 -11.25 -5.78
C VAL A 48 -4.06 -11.36 -6.94
N PRO A 49 -3.88 -10.30 -7.76
CA PRO A 49 -2.90 -10.31 -8.84
C PRO A 49 -1.49 -10.10 -8.31
N ASP A 50 -0.50 -10.68 -8.97
CA ASP A 50 0.92 -10.44 -8.68
C ASP A 50 1.35 -9.10 -9.29
N LEU A 51 1.34 -8.06 -8.47
CA LEU A 51 1.61 -6.68 -8.86
C LEU A 51 2.55 -6.00 -7.84
N SER A 52 3.37 -5.08 -8.32
CA SER A 52 4.25 -4.27 -7.47
C SER A 52 3.50 -3.46 -6.40
N ASP A 53 2.28 -3.01 -6.68
CA ASP A 53 1.47 -2.30 -5.70
C ASP A 53 1.05 -3.20 -4.52
N VAL A 54 0.85 -4.50 -4.75
CA VAL A 54 0.58 -5.49 -3.70
C VAL A 54 1.81 -5.67 -2.82
N GLU A 55 2.99 -5.76 -3.44
CA GLU A 55 4.26 -5.87 -2.73
C GLU A 55 4.54 -4.64 -1.86
N VAL A 56 4.29 -3.43 -2.38
CA VAL A 56 4.42 -2.18 -1.63
C VAL A 56 3.56 -2.19 -0.37
N VAL A 57 2.29 -2.57 -0.47
CA VAL A 57 1.40 -2.63 0.70
C VAL A 57 1.82 -3.73 1.65
N THR A 58 2.25 -4.89 1.15
CA THR A 58 2.75 -6.00 1.97
C THR A 58 3.91 -5.54 2.84
N ILE A 59 4.96 -4.99 2.24
CA ILE A 59 6.16 -4.54 2.97
C ILE A 59 5.79 -3.46 4.01
N LEU A 60 4.99 -2.47 3.62
CA LEU A 60 4.58 -1.42 4.54
C LEU A 60 3.70 -1.94 5.68
N ALA A 61 2.79 -2.87 5.41
CA ALA A 61 1.96 -3.49 6.44
C ALA A 61 2.84 -4.26 7.45
N GLU A 62 3.82 -5.02 6.97
CA GLU A 62 4.77 -5.76 7.80
C GLU A 62 5.66 -4.83 8.64
N LEU A 63 6.14 -3.72 8.06
CA LEU A 63 6.89 -2.70 8.78
C LEU A 63 6.05 -2.03 9.90
N HIS A 64 4.72 -2.02 9.76
CA HIS A 64 3.79 -1.56 10.78
C HIS A 64 3.28 -2.68 11.71
N GLY A 65 3.83 -3.89 11.59
CA GLY A 65 3.59 -5.01 12.49
C GLY A 65 2.59 -6.05 11.99
N ALA A 66 1.86 -5.81 10.92
CA ALA A 66 0.97 -6.82 10.36
C ALA A 66 1.76 -8.01 9.82
N LYS A 67 1.14 -9.20 9.84
CA LYS A 67 1.67 -10.38 9.15
C LYS A 67 0.94 -10.56 7.83
N VAL A 68 1.68 -10.69 6.73
CA VAL A 68 1.12 -10.96 5.40
C VAL A 68 1.65 -12.29 4.88
N ASP A 69 0.74 -13.16 4.49
CA ASP A 69 1.03 -14.42 3.81
C ASP A 69 0.39 -14.38 2.42
N TYR A 70 1.20 -14.42 1.37
CA TYR A 70 0.72 -14.30 0.00
C TYR A 70 1.23 -15.43 -0.88
N ASP A 71 0.32 -16.34 -1.23
CA ASP A 71 0.52 -17.35 -2.26
C ASP A 71 0.24 -16.73 -3.65
N ARG A 72 1.31 -16.45 -4.39
CA ARG A 72 1.25 -15.84 -5.72
C ARG A 72 0.67 -16.77 -6.79
N GLU A 73 0.80 -18.08 -6.61
CA GLU A 73 0.30 -19.08 -7.57
C GLU A 73 -1.22 -19.15 -7.52
N THR A 74 -1.77 -19.32 -6.34
CA THR A 74 -3.22 -19.38 -6.13
C THR A 74 -3.89 -18.00 -6.08
N GLY A 75 -3.12 -16.94 -5.86
CA GLY A 75 -3.62 -15.58 -5.67
C GLY A 75 -4.39 -15.42 -4.37
N VAL A 76 -4.02 -16.17 -3.32
CA VAL A 76 -4.60 -16.05 -1.98
C VAL A 76 -3.64 -15.26 -1.09
N LEU A 77 -4.14 -14.19 -0.48
CA LEU A 77 -3.40 -13.36 0.46
C LEU A 77 -4.14 -13.30 1.78
N THR A 78 -3.44 -13.66 2.87
CA THR A 78 -3.94 -13.52 4.23
C THR A 78 -3.20 -12.38 4.92
N LEU A 79 -3.93 -11.40 5.45
CA LEU A 79 -3.38 -10.30 6.22
C LEU A 79 -3.92 -10.37 7.64
N THR A 80 -3.00 -10.47 8.61
CA THR A 80 -3.29 -10.44 10.05
C THR A 80 -2.78 -9.12 10.59
N PRO A 81 -3.66 -8.20 11.01
CA PRO A 81 -3.24 -6.92 11.55
C PRO A 81 -2.58 -7.08 12.92
N ASP A 82 -1.64 -6.18 13.22
CA ASP A 82 -1.11 -5.96 14.56
C ASP A 82 -1.35 -4.48 14.92
N HIS A 83 -1.95 -4.25 16.07
CA HIS A 83 -2.28 -2.92 16.55
C HIS A 83 -1.24 -2.41 17.59
N ASN A 84 -0.01 -2.91 17.51
CA ASN A 84 1.09 -2.48 18.38
C ASN A 84 1.89 -1.34 17.74
N SER A 85 1.73 -0.12 18.25
CA SER A 85 2.44 1.07 17.77
C SER A 85 3.97 0.98 17.87
N GLN A 86 4.49 0.21 18.84
CA GLN A 86 5.94 0.08 19.06
C GLN A 86 6.66 -0.58 17.87
N THR A 87 5.99 -1.42 17.11
CA THR A 87 6.57 -2.04 15.92
C THR A 87 6.86 -1.01 14.83
N ALA A 88 5.93 -0.11 14.57
CA ALA A 88 6.11 0.99 13.62
C ALA A 88 7.22 1.96 14.05
N GLU A 89 7.39 2.18 15.36
CA GLU A 89 8.49 3.01 15.89
C GLU A 89 9.85 2.37 15.70
N ARG A 90 9.98 1.07 15.99
CA ARG A 90 11.24 0.33 15.75
C ARG A 90 11.64 0.35 14.28
N ASN A 91 10.70 0.24 13.39
CA ASN A 91 10.91 0.17 11.93
C ASN A 91 10.89 1.55 11.26
N ALA A 92 10.89 2.66 12.01
CA ALA A 92 10.74 4.01 11.46
C ALA A 92 11.76 4.35 10.36
N LYS A 93 13.01 3.89 10.50
CA LYS A 93 14.06 4.10 9.48
C LYS A 93 13.77 3.33 8.20
N ASP A 94 13.35 2.07 8.31
CA ASP A 94 13.08 1.22 7.16
C ASP A 94 11.84 1.72 6.40
N ILE A 95 10.81 2.20 7.12
CA ILE A 95 9.65 2.87 6.52
C ILE A 95 10.09 4.09 5.70
N GLN A 96 11.00 4.92 6.24
CA GLN A 96 11.50 6.10 5.53
C GLN A 96 12.32 5.74 4.29
N LEU A 97 13.16 4.71 4.36
CA LEU A 97 13.98 4.25 3.24
C LEU A 97 13.15 3.61 2.11
N PHE A 98 11.94 3.18 2.40
CA PHE A 98 11.05 2.55 1.43
C PHE A 98 10.42 3.55 0.43
N GLY A 99 10.77 4.83 0.49
CA GLY A 99 10.17 5.90 -0.30
C GLY A 99 10.49 5.87 -1.81
N GLY A 100 9.69 6.59 -2.57
CA GLY A 100 10.07 7.12 -3.90
C GLY A 100 9.36 6.51 -5.11
N ASN A 101 8.75 5.31 -5.04
CA ASN A 101 8.25 4.62 -6.24
C ASN A 101 6.74 4.45 -6.33
N SER A 102 5.98 4.78 -5.30
CA SER A 102 4.54 4.58 -5.27
C SER A 102 3.80 5.68 -4.50
N ARG A 103 2.53 5.90 -4.84
CA ARG A 103 1.62 6.75 -4.06
C ARG A 103 0.71 5.95 -3.13
N ILE A 104 0.76 4.64 -3.23
CA ILE A 104 -0.05 3.73 -2.43
C ILE A 104 0.10 3.98 -0.92
N PRO A 105 1.30 4.32 -0.38
CA PRO A 105 1.47 4.48 1.06
C PRO A 105 0.51 5.47 1.71
N ILE A 106 0.05 6.50 1.00
CA ILE A 106 -0.92 7.47 1.55
C ILE A 106 -2.24 6.82 1.99
N LEU A 107 -2.63 5.69 1.37
CA LEU A 107 -3.86 4.98 1.71
C LEU A 107 -3.81 4.36 3.10
N MET A 108 -2.61 4.08 3.62
CA MET A 108 -2.43 3.45 4.93
C MET A 108 -2.65 4.42 6.09
N VAL A 109 -2.59 5.72 5.85
CA VAL A 109 -2.67 6.74 6.91
C VAL A 109 -3.94 6.61 7.75
N GLY A 110 -5.11 6.52 7.11
CA GLY A 110 -6.38 6.42 7.84
C GLY A 110 -6.44 5.22 8.78
N PRO A 111 -6.25 3.98 8.31
CA PRO A 111 -6.20 2.79 9.16
C PRO A 111 -5.17 2.89 10.29
N LEU A 112 -3.93 3.31 10.00
CA LEU A 112 -2.87 3.41 11.00
C LEU A 112 -3.22 4.41 12.10
N LEU A 113 -3.71 5.59 11.74
CA LEU A 113 -4.16 6.58 12.74
C LEU A 113 -5.32 6.05 13.59
N HIS A 114 -6.22 5.29 12.98
CA HIS A 114 -7.35 4.70 13.71
C HIS A 114 -6.88 3.63 14.71
N THR A 115 -5.96 2.75 14.30
CA THR A 115 -5.58 1.55 15.06
C THR A 115 -4.44 1.82 16.05
N ILE A 116 -3.38 2.49 15.61
CA ILE A 116 -2.16 2.67 16.39
C ILE A 116 -1.83 4.14 16.70
N LYS A 117 -2.73 5.07 16.37
CA LYS A 117 -2.65 6.52 16.64
C LYS A 117 -1.49 7.26 15.95
N THR A 118 -0.61 6.57 15.26
CA THR A 118 0.49 7.16 14.49
C THR A 118 0.55 6.54 13.08
N ALA A 119 0.90 7.34 12.11
CA ALA A 119 1.16 6.87 10.76
C ALA A 119 2.46 7.47 10.23
N ARG A 120 3.40 6.60 9.87
CA ARG A 120 4.67 6.98 9.23
C ARG A 120 4.61 6.56 7.77
N ILE A 121 4.67 7.53 6.89
CA ILE A 121 4.54 7.32 5.44
C ILE A 121 5.83 7.77 4.78
N PRO A 122 6.46 6.90 3.97
CA PRO A 122 7.66 7.26 3.24
C PRO A 122 7.36 8.35 2.21
N ASN A 123 8.40 8.98 1.70
CA ASN A 123 8.25 9.95 0.62
C ASN A 123 7.52 9.32 -0.57
N LEU A 124 6.49 10.01 -1.07
CA LEU A 124 5.63 9.48 -2.12
C LEU A 124 6.26 9.70 -3.50
N GLY A 125 6.24 8.67 -4.31
CA GLY A 125 6.65 8.70 -5.70
C GLY A 125 5.49 8.41 -6.66
N GLY A 126 5.79 7.74 -7.76
CA GLY A 126 4.82 7.27 -8.74
C GLY A 126 5.00 7.88 -10.12
N CYS A 127 4.08 7.60 -11.04
CA CYS A 127 4.13 8.04 -12.42
C CYS A 127 4.24 9.57 -12.57
N LYS A 128 5.19 10.03 -13.37
CA LYS A 128 5.42 11.45 -13.67
C LYS A 128 4.41 12.00 -14.70
N ILE A 129 3.12 11.94 -14.37
CA ILE A 129 2.03 12.47 -15.21
C ILE A 129 1.45 13.80 -14.68
N GLY A 130 2.28 14.61 -14.03
CA GLY A 130 1.90 15.87 -13.42
C GLY A 130 1.92 15.82 -11.89
N ASP A 131 1.71 16.99 -11.28
CA ASP A 131 1.66 17.14 -9.84
C ASP A 131 0.44 16.41 -9.28
N ARG A 132 0.69 15.62 -8.25
CA ARG A 132 -0.35 14.88 -7.53
C ARG A 132 -0.25 15.19 -6.03
N PRO A 133 -0.69 16.39 -5.64
CA PRO A 133 -0.59 16.82 -4.26
C PRO A 133 -1.44 15.91 -3.35
N ILE A 134 -1.04 15.82 -2.10
CA ILE A 134 -1.74 15.08 -1.04
C ILE A 134 -2.40 15.99 -0.02
N ASP A 135 -2.37 17.28 -0.26
CA ASP A 135 -2.93 18.33 0.58
C ASP A 135 -4.41 18.08 0.92
N TYR A 136 -5.20 17.58 -0.02
CA TYR A 136 -6.59 17.19 0.25
C TYR A 136 -6.71 16.07 1.29
N HIS A 137 -5.82 15.07 1.22
CA HIS A 137 -5.78 13.99 2.21
C HIS A 137 -5.39 14.53 3.59
N LEU A 138 -4.31 15.34 3.65
CA LEU A 138 -3.84 15.93 4.89
C LEU A 138 -4.87 16.88 5.49
N ASN A 139 -5.55 17.71 4.67
CA ASN A 139 -6.59 18.60 5.13
C ASN A 139 -7.82 17.86 5.68
N ALA A 140 -8.21 16.75 5.03
CA ALA A 140 -9.28 15.91 5.56
C ALA A 140 -8.90 15.29 6.90
N LEU A 141 -7.71 14.70 7.00
CA LEU A 141 -7.21 14.09 8.22
C LEU A 141 -7.09 15.08 9.38
N ARG A 142 -6.63 16.31 9.10
CA ARG A 142 -6.61 17.41 10.11
C ARG A 142 -8.01 17.73 10.64
N LYS A 143 -9.03 17.73 9.78
CA LYS A 143 -10.43 17.92 10.21
C LYS A 143 -10.96 16.78 11.07
N PHE A 144 -10.39 15.60 10.95
CA PHE A 144 -10.66 14.47 11.84
C PHE A 144 -9.75 14.43 13.09
N GLY A 145 -8.96 15.48 13.32
CA GLY A 145 -8.15 15.62 14.53
C GLY A 145 -6.71 15.11 14.41
N ALA A 146 -6.25 14.72 13.22
CA ALA A 146 -4.87 14.33 13.04
C ALA A 146 -3.93 15.55 12.98
N ASN A 147 -2.77 15.46 13.61
CA ASN A 147 -1.68 16.41 13.53
C ASN A 147 -0.58 15.91 12.61
N VAL A 148 -0.02 16.78 11.79
CA VAL A 148 1.19 16.50 11.00
C VAL A 148 2.37 16.82 11.90
N ALA A 149 2.98 15.78 12.48
CA ALA A 149 4.13 15.93 13.37
C ALA A 149 5.42 16.16 12.59
N LYS A 150 5.52 15.62 11.36
CA LYS A 150 6.67 15.77 10.49
C LYS A 150 6.24 15.73 9.02
N ASP A 151 6.84 16.60 8.20
CA ASP A 151 6.67 16.63 6.74
C ASP A 151 7.98 17.15 6.13
N ASP A 152 8.83 16.24 5.67
CA ASP A 152 10.11 16.57 5.08
C ASP A 152 10.53 15.57 3.98
N ALA A 153 11.75 15.69 3.49
CA ALA A 153 12.29 14.83 2.43
C ALA A 153 12.34 13.33 2.81
N SER A 154 12.22 12.98 4.09
CA SER A 154 12.20 11.58 4.56
C SER A 154 10.80 10.98 4.60
N GLY A 155 9.76 11.79 4.46
CA GLY A 155 8.35 11.39 4.49
C GLY A 155 7.52 12.19 5.47
N ILE A 156 6.33 11.67 5.75
CA ILE A 156 5.31 12.32 6.57
C ILE A 156 5.01 11.47 7.80
N THR A 157 4.94 12.10 8.96
CA THR A 157 4.43 11.47 10.19
C THR A 157 3.19 12.23 10.64
N LEU A 158 2.11 11.48 10.84
CA LEU A 158 0.87 11.99 11.41
C LEU A 158 0.58 11.30 12.73
N GLU A 159 -0.08 12.01 13.63
CA GLU A 159 -0.45 11.53 14.97
C GLU A 159 -1.85 12.00 15.30
N VAL A 160 -2.56 11.21 16.10
CA VAL A 160 -3.85 11.59 16.70
C VAL A 160 -3.64 11.69 18.20
N PRO A 161 -4.03 12.81 18.83
CA PRO A 161 -4.02 12.92 20.30
C PRO A 161 -4.83 11.81 20.96
N GLU A 162 -4.43 11.40 22.15
CA GLU A 162 -5.19 10.49 23.02
C GLU A 162 -6.56 11.04 23.36
#